data_829963636a4c5cad2b9bead2fa2a1176
#
_entry.id   829963636a4c5cad2b9bead2fa2a1176
#
_cell.length_a   1.000
_cell.length_b   1.000
_cell.length_c   1.000
_cell.angle_alpha   90.00
_cell.angle_beta   90.00
_cell.angle_gamma   90.00
#
_symmetry.space_group_name_H-M   'P 1'
#
loop_
_entity.id
_entity.type
_entity.pdbx_description
1 polymer ?
#
loop_
_entity_poly.entity_id
_entity_poly.type
_entity_poly.pdbx_seq_one_letter_code
_entity_poly.pdbx_strand_id
1 'polypeptide(L)'
;MAKKNLLADLDVDSIVRTSLENDPNFKKDLTESYVAEPKPYSQVSEFVSQKTKDAHTKLYAGYVDSSNKTSAELDTVNRSPDEVNSSHSKYRSLKLDETYNLNAKWLHELYFANCYDP
;
A
#
# COMPACT_ATOMS: atom_id res chain seq x y z
N MET A 1 23.41 18.16 42.31
CA MET A 1 23.41 17.36 41.11
C MET A 1 21.98 17.12 40.65
N ALA A 2 21.63 17.62 39.52
CA ALA A 2 20.36 17.30 38.93
C ALA A 2 20.30 15.82 38.61
N LYS A 3 19.33 15.10 39.14
CA LYS A 3 19.10 13.71 38.74
C LYS A 3 18.78 13.68 37.24
N LYS A 4 19.61 13.03 36.48
CA LYS A 4 19.31 12.74 35.07
C LYS A 4 17.94 12.08 34.96
N ASN A 5 17.03 12.68 34.21
CA ASN A 5 15.78 12.02 33.88
C ASN A 5 16.07 10.97 32.80
N LEU A 6 16.14 9.71 33.22
CA LEU A 6 16.42 8.59 32.32
C LEU A 6 15.45 8.49 31.16
N LEU A 7 14.19 8.92 31.35
CA LEU A 7 13.18 8.92 30.30
C LEU A 7 13.40 10.02 29.25
N ALA A 8 13.97 11.18 29.65
CA ALA A 8 14.27 12.26 28.72
C ALA A 8 15.52 11.96 27.86
N ASP A 9 16.42 11.10 28.33
CA ASP A 9 17.63 10.69 27.62
C ASP A 9 17.40 9.47 26.71
N LEU A 10 16.22 8.84 26.78
CA LEU A 10 15.88 7.70 25.93
C LEU A 10 15.38 8.17 24.57
N ASP A 11 16.14 7.86 23.54
CA ASP A 11 15.70 7.95 22.16
C ASP A 11 14.84 6.72 21.84
N VAL A 12 13.53 6.85 22.05
CA VAL A 12 12.56 5.75 21.83
C VAL A 12 12.59 5.25 20.39
N ASP A 13 12.73 6.16 19.42
CA ASP A 13 12.75 5.80 18.01
C ASP A 13 14.00 4.97 17.68
N SER A 14 15.15 5.33 18.24
CA SER A 14 16.39 4.57 18.08
C SER A 14 16.31 3.20 18.74
N ILE A 15 15.72 3.09 19.94
CA ILE A 15 15.53 1.83 20.66
C ILE A 15 14.61 0.90 19.89
N VAL A 16 13.46 1.40 19.42
CA VAL A 16 12.50 0.64 18.63
C VAL A 16 13.15 0.16 17.33
N ARG A 17 13.87 1.03 16.63
CA ARG A 17 14.58 0.69 15.41
C ARG A 17 15.62 -0.42 15.64
N THR A 18 16.44 -0.28 16.65
CA THR A 18 17.46 -1.27 17.01
C THR A 18 16.83 -2.62 17.37
N SER A 19 15.75 -2.61 18.14
CA SER A 19 15.03 -3.84 18.51
C SER A 19 14.44 -4.54 17.30
N LEU A 20 13.85 -3.77 16.36
CA LEU A 20 13.26 -4.28 15.13
C LEU A 20 14.33 -4.79 14.15
N GLU A 21 15.44 -4.06 14.01
CA GLU A 21 16.56 -4.45 13.15
C GLU A 21 17.24 -5.75 13.60
N ASN A 22 17.18 -6.07 14.89
CA ASN A 22 17.70 -7.29 15.45
C ASN A 22 16.72 -8.47 15.40
N ASP A 23 15.46 -8.24 15.06
CA ASP A 23 14.46 -9.28 14.85
C ASP A 23 14.65 -9.90 13.45
N PRO A 24 14.99 -11.21 13.33
CA PRO A 24 15.13 -11.85 12.04
C PRO A 24 13.86 -11.83 11.18
N ASN A 25 12.70 -11.86 11.83
CA ASN A 25 11.41 -11.79 11.12
C ASN A 25 11.17 -10.39 10.57
N PHE A 26 11.51 -9.35 11.32
CA PHE A 26 11.38 -7.97 10.87
C PHE A 26 12.28 -7.65 9.68
N LYS A 27 13.53 -8.13 9.69
CA LYS A 27 14.45 -7.99 8.54
C LYS A 27 13.91 -8.68 7.30
N LYS A 28 13.29 -9.84 7.47
CA LYS A 28 12.65 -10.56 6.39
C LYS A 28 11.48 -9.77 5.83
N ASP A 29 10.63 -9.20 6.69
CA ASP A 29 9.47 -8.39 6.31
C ASP A 29 9.88 -7.08 5.60
N LEU A 30 11.02 -6.48 5.97
CA LEU A 30 11.55 -5.28 5.32
C LEU A 30 12.18 -5.57 3.95
N THR A 31 12.73 -6.77 3.74
CA THR A 31 13.33 -7.18 2.48
C THR A 31 12.34 -7.76 1.50
N GLU A 32 11.24 -8.30 2.00
CA GLU A 32 10.11 -8.72 1.19
C GLU A 32 9.18 -7.52 1.01
N SER A 33 9.26 -6.83 -0.13
CA SER A 33 8.26 -5.82 -0.45
C SER A 33 6.88 -6.48 -0.46
N TYR A 34 5.95 -5.93 0.31
CA TYR A 34 4.58 -6.41 0.29
C TYR A 34 4.00 -6.13 -1.11
N VAL A 35 3.75 -7.20 -1.84
CA VAL A 35 3.13 -7.15 -3.16
C VAL A 35 1.71 -7.70 -3.01
N ALA A 36 0.74 -6.85 -3.31
CA ALA A 36 -0.65 -7.28 -3.32
C ALA A 36 -0.90 -8.18 -4.54
N GLU A 37 -1.67 -9.25 -4.36
CA GLU A 37 -2.10 -10.12 -5.42
C GLU A 37 -3.60 -9.97 -5.65
N PRO A 38 -4.09 -10.05 -6.91
CA PRO A 38 -5.51 -10.06 -7.18
C PRO A 38 -6.17 -11.26 -6.50
N LYS A 39 -7.23 -11.02 -5.74
CA LYS A 39 -7.98 -12.09 -5.10
C LYS A 39 -8.89 -12.79 -6.12
N PRO A 40 -8.98 -14.11 -6.07
CA PRO A 40 -9.94 -14.83 -6.92
C PRO A 40 -11.36 -14.63 -6.36
N TYR A 41 -12.23 -14.07 -7.16
CA TYR A 41 -13.65 -13.91 -6.83
C TYR A 41 -14.50 -14.75 -7.76
N SER A 42 -15.41 -15.53 -7.18
CA SER A 42 -16.44 -16.22 -7.94
C SER A 42 -17.62 -15.27 -8.16
N GLN A 43 -17.81 -14.87 -9.39
CA GLN A 43 -18.88 -13.95 -9.77
C GLN A 43 -20.04 -14.78 -10.35
N VAL A 44 -20.98 -15.17 -9.49
CA VAL A 44 -22.11 -16.04 -9.87
C VAL A 44 -23.42 -15.29 -10.14
N SER A 45 -23.42 -13.97 -10.08
CA SER A 45 -24.63 -13.19 -10.36
C SER A 45 -25.09 -13.35 -11.79
N GLU A 46 -26.36 -13.69 -11.97
CA GLU A 46 -27.02 -13.80 -13.27
C GLU A 46 -27.31 -12.42 -13.90
N PHE A 47 -27.28 -11.35 -13.09
CA PHE A 47 -27.58 -9.98 -13.54
C PHE A 47 -26.45 -9.33 -14.31
N VAL A 48 -25.25 -9.89 -14.23
CA VAL A 48 -24.05 -9.33 -14.86
C VAL A 48 -23.56 -10.27 -15.97
N SER A 49 -23.41 -9.71 -17.18
CA SER A 49 -22.94 -10.50 -18.32
C SER A 49 -21.48 -10.98 -18.11
N GLN A 50 -21.12 -12.09 -18.73
CA GLN A 50 -19.75 -12.61 -18.68
C GLN A 50 -18.74 -11.60 -19.20
N LYS A 51 -19.08 -10.87 -20.26
CA LYS A 51 -18.23 -9.80 -20.79
C LYS A 51 -17.92 -8.71 -19.75
N THR A 52 -18.92 -8.31 -18.97
CA THR A 52 -18.75 -7.34 -17.89
C THR A 52 -17.90 -7.89 -16.76
N LYS A 53 -18.12 -9.15 -16.39
CA LYS A 53 -17.31 -9.84 -15.37
C LYS A 53 -15.84 -9.88 -15.77
N ASP A 54 -15.54 -10.28 -17.00
CA ASP A 54 -14.18 -10.36 -17.53
C ASP A 54 -13.51 -8.99 -17.59
N ALA A 55 -14.24 -7.96 -18.02
CA ALA A 55 -13.75 -6.59 -18.08
C ALA A 55 -13.35 -6.07 -16.68
N HIS A 56 -14.21 -6.26 -15.67
CA HIS A 56 -13.92 -5.83 -14.30
C HIS A 56 -12.78 -6.63 -13.65
N THR A 57 -12.68 -7.92 -13.94
CA THR A 57 -11.56 -8.75 -13.48
C THR A 57 -10.24 -8.22 -14.03
N LYS A 58 -10.21 -7.87 -15.31
CA LYS A 58 -9.03 -7.28 -15.95
C LYS A 58 -8.67 -5.91 -15.38
N LEU A 59 -9.66 -5.04 -15.18
CA LEU A 59 -9.46 -3.73 -14.55
C LEU A 59 -8.91 -3.87 -13.14
N TYR A 60 -9.48 -4.75 -12.35
CA TYR A 60 -9.02 -5.02 -10.99
C TYR A 60 -7.56 -5.46 -10.94
N ALA A 61 -7.18 -6.42 -11.78
CA ALA A 61 -5.78 -6.86 -11.88
C ALA A 61 -4.85 -5.70 -12.27
N GLY A 62 -5.29 -4.82 -13.16
CA GLY A 62 -4.56 -3.61 -13.54
C GLY A 62 -4.36 -2.64 -12.38
N TYR A 63 -5.36 -2.43 -11.55
CA TYR A 63 -5.24 -1.57 -10.36
C TYR A 63 -4.34 -2.16 -9.29
N VAL A 64 -4.36 -3.47 -9.09
CA VAL A 64 -3.42 -4.15 -8.19
C VAL A 64 -1.98 -3.97 -8.68
N ASP A 65 -1.72 -4.19 -9.96
CA ASP A 65 -0.40 -4.01 -10.57
C ASP A 65 0.07 -2.55 -10.46
N SER A 66 -0.79 -1.60 -10.77
CA SER A 66 -0.48 -0.16 -10.65
C SER A 66 -0.20 0.24 -9.20
N SER A 67 -0.95 -0.29 -8.23
CA SER A 67 -0.69 -0.06 -6.81
C SER A 67 0.69 -0.56 -6.42
N ASN A 68 1.07 -1.74 -6.86
CA ASN A 68 2.39 -2.32 -6.57
C ASN A 68 3.52 -1.49 -7.19
N LYS A 69 3.38 -1.06 -8.44
CA LYS A 69 4.35 -0.19 -9.11
C LYS A 69 4.50 1.15 -8.38
N THR A 70 3.41 1.79 -8.06
CA THR A 70 3.41 3.07 -7.34
C THR A 70 4.06 2.94 -5.97
N SER A 71 3.75 1.87 -5.24
CA SER A 71 4.36 1.58 -3.95
C SER A 71 5.88 1.43 -4.07
N ALA A 72 6.35 0.67 -5.05
CA ALA A 72 7.79 0.49 -5.30
C ALA A 72 8.49 1.82 -5.65
N GLU A 73 7.87 2.66 -6.47
CA GLU A 73 8.42 3.98 -6.80
C GLU A 73 8.44 4.92 -5.59
N LEU A 74 7.44 4.87 -4.72
CA LEU A 74 7.39 5.65 -3.49
C LEU A 74 8.48 5.27 -2.50
N ASP A 75 8.96 4.03 -2.50
CA ASP A 75 10.04 3.58 -1.62
C ASP A 75 11.37 4.28 -1.93
N THR A 76 11.57 4.72 -3.17
CA THR A 76 12.83 5.34 -3.63
C THR A 76 12.71 6.79 -4.07
N VAL A 77 11.50 7.38 -4.03
CA VAL A 77 11.28 8.75 -4.47
C VAL A 77 11.97 9.76 -3.54
N ASN A 78 12.41 10.87 -4.13
CA ASN A 78 12.96 11.99 -3.38
C ASN A 78 11.90 12.62 -2.46
N ARG A 79 12.16 12.61 -1.15
CA ARG A 79 11.30 13.15 -0.10
C ARG A 79 11.87 14.39 0.56
N SER A 80 12.70 15.16 -0.15
CA SER A 80 13.16 16.44 0.35
C SER A 80 11.98 17.39 0.63
N PRO A 81 12.12 18.37 1.55
CA PRO A 81 11.02 19.29 1.85
C PRO A 81 10.45 20.01 0.63
N ASP A 82 11.29 20.35 -0.33
CA ASP A 82 10.86 21.00 -1.58
C ASP A 82 9.98 20.07 -2.42
N GLU A 83 10.35 18.80 -2.53
CA GLU A 83 9.57 17.81 -3.25
C GLU A 83 8.24 17.48 -2.55
N VAL A 84 8.28 17.27 -1.25
CA VAL A 84 7.07 16.95 -0.46
C VAL A 84 6.07 18.09 -0.46
N ASN A 85 6.54 19.32 -0.42
CA ASN A 85 5.70 20.52 -0.35
C ASN A 85 5.29 21.07 -1.73
N SER A 86 5.91 20.61 -2.80
CA SER A 86 5.54 21.01 -4.16
C SER A 86 4.28 20.29 -4.63
N SER A 87 3.35 21.03 -5.22
CA SER A 87 2.14 20.47 -5.82
C SER A 87 2.39 19.73 -7.14
N HIS A 88 3.57 19.88 -7.74
CA HIS A 88 3.92 19.32 -9.05
C HIS A 88 5.13 18.37 -9.01
N SER A 89 5.53 17.95 -7.83
CA SER A 89 6.65 17.04 -7.68
C SER A 89 6.30 15.59 -8.07
N LYS A 90 7.32 14.80 -8.35
CA LYS A 90 7.17 13.35 -8.55
C LYS A 90 6.54 12.69 -7.31
N TYR A 91 6.94 13.11 -6.12
CA TYR A 91 6.37 12.61 -4.87
C TYR A 91 4.84 12.82 -4.80
N ARG A 92 4.39 14.04 -5.09
CA ARG A 92 2.95 14.36 -5.05
C ARG A 92 2.16 13.62 -6.11
N SER A 93 2.72 13.46 -7.30
CA SER A 93 2.11 12.67 -8.38
C SER A 93 1.95 11.22 -7.96
N LEU A 94 2.98 10.62 -7.35
CA LEU A 94 2.92 9.24 -6.86
C LEU A 94 1.92 9.07 -5.70
N LYS A 95 1.80 10.05 -4.81
CA LYS A 95 0.81 10.01 -3.72
C LYS A 95 -0.63 10.08 -4.26
N LEU A 96 -0.86 10.82 -5.33
CA LEU A 96 -2.15 10.85 -6.02
C LEU A 96 -2.45 9.49 -6.66
N ASP A 97 -1.49 8.91 -7.37
CA ASP A 97 -1.62 7.61 -8.00
C ASP A 97 -1.83 6.49 -6.97
N GLU A 98 -1.12 6.54 -5.84
CA GLU A 98 -1.30 5.61 -4.72
C GLU A 98 -2.75 5.59 -4.24
N THR A 99 -3.31 6.75 -3.96
CA THR A 99 -4.70 6.89 -3.48
C THR A 99 -5.69 6.41 -4.53
N TYR A 100 -5.50 6.80 -5.77
CA TYR A 100 -6.38 6.43 -6.88
C TYR A 100 -6.41 4.90 -7.09
N ASN A 101 -5.25 4.29 -7.23
CA ASN A 101 -5.14 2.86 -7.50
C ASN A 101 -5.59 2.01 -6.30
N LEU A 102 -5.26 2.42 -5.09
CA LEU A 102 -5.67 1.72 -3.87
C LEU A 102 -7.19 1.75 -3.69
N ASN A 103 -7.81 2.90 -3.89
CA ASN A 103 -9.26 3.04 -3.83
C ASN A 103 -9.95 2.22 -4.92
N ALA A 104 -9.44 2.27 -6.14
CA ALA A 104 -9.99 1.50 -7.26
C ALA A 104 -9.90 -0.02 -7.00
N LYS A 105 -8.79 -0.49 -6.44
CA LYS A 105 -8.60 -1.88 -6.01
C LYS A 105 -9.66 -2.28 -4.98
N TRP A 106 -9.83 -1.50 -3.93
CA TRP A 106 -10.78 -1.81 -2.85
C TRP A 106 -12.22 -1.73 -3.30
N LEU A 107 -12.58 -0.77 -4.13
CA LEU A 107 -13.92 -0.66 -4.69
C LEU A 107 -14.26 -1.85 -5.58
N HIS A 108 -13.30 -2.38 -6.34
CA HIS A 108 -13.50 -3.60 -7.10
C HIS A 108 -13.67 -4.83 -6.20
N GLU A 109 -12.92 -4.92 -5.11
CA GLU A 109 -13.09 -6.01 -4.13
C GLU A 109 -14.48 -5.99 -3.52
N LEU A 110 -14.99 -4.81 -3.14
CA LEU A 110 -16.36 -4.64 -2.66
C LEU A 110 -17.41 -4.98 -3.75
N TYR A 111 -17.18 -4.53 -4.96
CA TYR A 111 -18.06 -4.83 -6.09
C TYR A 111 -18.16 -6.34 -6.33
N PHE A 112 -17.05 -7.04 -6.35
CA PHE A 112 -17.04 -8.49 -6.52
C PHE A 112 -17.71 -9.22 -5.36
N ALA A 113 -17.50 -8.77 -4.13
CA ALA A 113 -18.17 -9.34 -2.96
C ALA A 113 -19.69 -9.20 -3.04
N ASN A 114 -20.19 -8.08 -3.60
CA ASN A 114 -21.61 -7.86 -3.80
C ASN A 114 -22.20 -8.61 -5.02
N CYS A 115 -21.35 -9.04 -5.93
CA CYS A 115 -21.77 -9.86 -7.09
C CYS A 115 -21.85 -11.36 -6.77
N TYR A 116 -21.53 -11.74 -5.55
CA TYR A 116 -21.65 -13.13 -5.10
C TYR A 116 -23.06 -13.38 -4.57
N ASP A 117 -23.76 -14.30 -5.22
CA ASP A 117 -25.05 -14.80 -4.72
C ASP A 117 -24.76 -15.95 -3.75
N PRO A 118 -25.21 -15.84 -2.50
CA PRO A 118 -24.99 -16.89 -1.51
C PRO A 118 -25.75 -18.19 -1.86
#